data_db759debbc0c799999e015da86e9385e
#
_entry.id   db759debbc0c799999e015da86e9385e
#
_cell.length_a   1.000
_cell.length_b   1.000
_cell.length_c   1.000
_cell.angle_alpha   90.00
_cell.angle_beta   90.00
_cell.angle_gamma   90.00
#
_symmetry.space_group_name_H-M   'P 1'
#
loop_
_entity.id
_entity.type
_entity.pdbx_description
1 polymer ?
#
loop_
_entity_poly.entity_id
_entity_poly.type
_entity_poly.pdbx_seq_one_letter_code
_entity_poly.pdbx_strand_id
1 'polypeptide(L)'
;MKFFLISDNIDTLTGLRLVGIEGKVVHTRHDFLTLLENKMRDPEIAIILVTTKLIELCPDIISEIKLKQPKPLITEIPDRHGHSKIGEAIDGYVS
;
A
#
# COMPACT_ATOMS: atom_id res chain seq x y z
N MET A 1 16.72 -7.43 -3.16
CA MET A 1 15.85 -6.43 -2.51
C MET A 1 14.59 -6.26 -3.32
N LYS A 2 13.45 -6.54 -2.74
CA LYS A 2 12.17 -6.51 -3.46
C LYS A 2 11.20 -5.51 -2.85
N PHE A 3 10.33 -5.01 -3.70
CA PHE A 3 9.15 -4.24 -3.28
C PHE A 3 7.93 -5.12 -3.46
N PHE A 4 6.96 -5.00 -2.57
CA PHE A 4 5.71 -5.70 -2.71
C PHE A 4 4.55 -4.74 -2.47
N LEU A 5 3.56 -4.77 -3.37
CA LEU A 5 2.38 -3.91 -3.27
C LEU A 5 1.19 -4.68 -2.71
N ILE A 6 0.51 -4.07 -1.75
CA ILE A 6 -0.81 -4.53 -1.31
C ILE A 6 -1.78 -3.39 -1.62
N SER A 7 -2.71 -3.65 -2.52
CA SER A 7 -3.62 -2.63 -3.04
C SER A 7 -5.08 -3.01 -2.83
N ASP A 8 -5.94 -2.02 -2.71
CA ASP A 8 -7.38 -2.23 -2.69
C ASP A 8 -8.00 -2.14 -4.09
N ASN A 9 -7.19 -1.82 -5.11
CA ASN A 9 -7.68 -1.69 -6.47
C ASN A 9 -6.69 -2.22 -7.50
N ILE A 10 -7.23 -2.69 -8.63
CA ILE A 10 -6.43 -3.29 -9.69
C ILE A 10 -5.64 -2.26 -10.48
N ASP A 11 -6.12 -1.03 -10.55
CA ASP A 11 -5.44 0.01 -11.33
C ASP A 11 -4.07 0.32 -10.77
N THR A 12 -3.96 0.46 -9.45
CA THR A 12 -2.68 0.70 -8.79
C THR A 12 -1.76 -0.50 -9.00
N LEU A 13 -2.27 -1.71 -8.86
CA LEU A 13 -1.49 -2.92 -9.09
C LEU A 13 -0.94 -2.95 -10.53
N THR A 14 -1.81 -2.71 -11.50
CA THR A 14 -1.44 -2.72 -12.92
C THR A 14 -0.35 -1.68 -13.19
N GLY A 15 -0.53 -0.46 -12.66
CA GLY A 15 0.44 0.61 -12.84
C GLY A 15 1.82 0.26 -12.30
N LEU A 16 1.88 -0.31 -11.10
CA LEU A 16 3.16 -0.65 -10.50
C LEU A 16 3.80 -1.90 -11.12
N ARG A 17 2.99 -2.81 -11.66
CA ARG A 17 3.53 -3.97 -12.38
C ARG A 17 4.26 -3.56 -13.65
N LEU A 18 3.87 -2.46 -14.26
CA LEU A 18 4.56 -1.94 -15.44
C LEU A 18 6.01 -1.54 -15.13
N VAL A 19 6.31 -1.22 -13.89
CA VAL A 19 7.69 -0.90 -13.48
C VAL A 19 8.34 -2.06 -12.72
N GLY A 20 7.73 -3.25 -12.77
CA GLY A 20 8.33 -4.46 -12.21
C GLY A 20 8.04 -4.73 -10.74
N ILE A 21 7.07 -4.05 -10.16
CA ILE A 21 6.70 -4.28 -8.76
C ILE A 21 5.58 -5.32 -8.69
N GLU A 22 5.82 -6.39 -7.96
CA GLU A 22 4.82 -7.42 -7.72
C GLU A 22 3.84 -6.98 -6.65
N GLY A 23 2.63 -7.49 -6.71
CA GLY A 23 1.65 -7.14 -5.71
C GLY A 23 0.40 -7.99 -5.77
N LYS A 24 -0.54 -7.65 -4.90
CA LYS A 24 -1.82 -8.34 -4.82
C LYS A 24 -2.92 -7.36 -4.41
N VAL A 25 -4.13 -7.61 -4.89
CA VAL A 25 -5.31 -6.83 -4.52
C VAL A 25 -6.07 -7.56 -3.44
N VAL A 26 -6.43 -6.84 -2.37
CA VAL A 26 -7.28 -7.35 -1.29
C VAL A 26 -8.36 -6.31 -0.99
N HIS A 27 -9.50 -6.77 -0.47
CA HIS A 27 -10.63 -5.89 -0.23
C HIS A 27 -11.12 -5.89 1.21
N THR A 28 -10.71 -6.87 2.00
CA THR A 28 -11.16 -7.00 3.37
C THR A 28 -10.00 -6.82 4.34
N ARG A 29 -10.33 -6.42 5.57
CA ARG A 29 -9.34 -6.30 6.62
C ARG A 29 -8.64 -7.64 6.87
N HIS A 30 -9.42 -8.72 6.90
CA HIS A 30 -8.87 -10.05 7.15
C HIS A 30 -7.84 -10.44 6.08
N ASP A 31 -8.18 -10.28 4.81
CA ASP A 31 -7.29 -10.62 3.71
C ASP A 31 -6.04 -9.74 3.72
N PHE A 32 -6.22 -8.45 4.00
CA PHE A 32 -5.11 -7.52 4.09
C PHE A 32 -4.13 -7.94 5.20
N LEU A 33 -4.65 -8.19 6.41
CA LEU A 33 -3.79 -8.54 7.54
C LEU A 33 -3.09 -9.87 7.34
N THR A 34 -3.78 -10.85 6.76
CA THR A 34 -3.19 -12.16 6.46
C THR A 34 -2.03 -12.01 5.48
N LEU A 35 -2.25 -11.26 4.41
CA LEU A 35 -1.22 -11.03 3.41
C LEU A 35 -0.06 -10.21 3.96
N LEU A 36 -0.37 -9.14 4.68
CA LEU A 36 0.64 -8.28 5.29
C LEU A 36 1.54 -9.08 6.23
N GLU A 37 0.95 -9.87 7.11
CA GLU A 37 1.71 -10.71 8.04
C GLU A 37 2.63 -11.67 7.30
N ASN A 38 2.13 -12.28 6.24
CA ASN A 38 2.92 -13.20 5.43
C ASN A 38 4.12 -12.47 4.81
N LYS A 39 3.90 -11.29 4.25
CA LYS A 39 4.96 -10.53 3.58
C LYS A 39 5.96 -9.92 4.55
N MET A 40 5.52 -9.61 5.77
CA MET A 40 6.42 -9.12 6.81
C MET A 40 7.46 -10.16 7.24
N ARG A 41 7.20 -11.42 6.95
CA ARG A 41 8.13 -12.52 7.26
C ARG A 41 9.11 -12.81 6.13
N ASP A 42 8.89 -12.24 4.96
CA ASP A 42 9.74 -12.51 3.80
C ASP A 42 11.01 -11.65 3.87
N PRO A 43 12.19 -12.28 4.03
CA PRO A 43 13.43 -11.53 4.16
C PRO A 43 13.88 -10.85 2.88
N GLU A 44 13.32 -11.22 1.74
CA GLU A 44 13.67 -10.61 0.47
C GLU A 44 12.94 -9.29 0.23
N ILE A 45 11.84 -9.06 0.92
CA ILE A 45 11.06 -7.83 0.76
C ILE A 45 11.67 -6.73 1.62
N ALA A 46 12.06 -5.64 0.97
CA ALA A 46 12.62 -4.48 1.65
C ALA A 46 11.55 -3.45 1.98
N ILE A 47 10.59 -3.28 1.10
CA ILE A 47 9.53 -2.29 1.25
C ILE A 47 8.20 -2.90 0.85
N ILE A 48 7.19 -2.71 1.70
CA ILE A 48 5.80 -3.06 1.39
C ILE A 48 5.05 -1.76 1.12
N LEU A 49 4.52 -1.63 -0.09
CA LEU A 49 3.72 -0.48 -0.49
C LEU A 49 2.25 -0.82 -0.22
N VAL A 50 1.55 0.05 0.48
CA VAL A 50 0.15 -0.18 0.86
C VAL A 50 -0.68 1.03 0.47
N THR A 51 -1.80 0.80 -0.20
CA THR A 51 -2.69 1.90 -0.59
C THR A 51 -3.36 2.50 0.64
N THR A 52 -3.67 3.79 0.55
CA THR A 52 -4.25 4.57 1.65
C THR A 52 -5.49 3.92 2.25
N LYS A 53 -6.39 3.42 1.41
CA LYS A 53 -7.62 2.78 1.88
C LYS A 53 -7.36 1.60 2.80
N LEU A 54 -6.36 0.79 2.47
CA LEU A 54 -6.04 -0.38 3.31
C LEU A 54 -5.44 0.05 4.64
N ILE A 55 -4.62 1.11 4.63
CA ILE A 55 -4.07 1.64 5.88
C ILE A 55 -5.17 2.17 6.77
N GLU A 56 -6.17 2.81 6.19
CA GLU A 56 -7.31 3.33 6.94
C GLU A 56 -8.18 2.24 7.56
N LEU A 57 -8.12 1.01 7.04
CA LEU A 57 -8.86 -0.10 7.62
C LEU A 57 -8.32 -0.53 9.00
N CYS A 58 -7.03 -0.37 9.21
CA CYS A 58 -6.41 -0.80 10.47
C CYS A 58 -5.17 0.05 10.81
N PRO A 59 -5.39 1.36 11.05
CA PRO A 59 -4.27 2.27 11.33
C PRO A 59 -3.49 1.90 12.58
N ASP A 60 -4.17 1.40 13.62
CA ASP A 60 -3.53 1.00 14.87
C ASP A 60 -2.56 -0.15 14.67
N ILE A 61 -2.97 -1.13 13.90
CA ILE A 61 -2.13 -2.30 13.61
C ILE A 61 -0.91 -1.90 12.79
N ILE A 62 -1.10 -1.03 11.81
CA ILE A 62 0.00 -0.55 10.98
C ILE A 62 1.02 0.21 11.83
N SER A 63 0.56 1.11 12.70
CA SER A 63 1.44 1.86 13.59
C SER A 63 2.21 0.95 14.51
N GLU A 64 1.55 -0.07 15.06
CA GLU A 64 2.18 -1.03 15.95
C GLU A 64 3.27 -1.84 15.23
N ILE A 65 2.97 -2.29 14.01
CA ILE A 65 3.94 -3.05 13.21
C ILE A 65 5.17 -2.18 12.91
N LYS A 66 4.97 -0.93 12.54
CA LYS A 66 6.08 -0.02 12.25
C LYS A 66 6.99 0.18 13.45
N LEU A 67 6.42 0.21 14.65
CA LEU A 67 7.19 0.38 15.87
C LEU A 67 7.95 -0.89 16.27
N LYS A 68 7.34 -2.05 16.09
CA LYS A 68 7.92 -3.32 16.53
C LYS A 68 8.87 -3.95 15.53
N GLN A 69 8.63 -3.71 14.24
CA GLN A 69 9.39 -4.37 13.19
C GLN A 69 9.76 -3.36 12.11
N PRO A 70 10.97 -2.79 12.17
CA PRO A 70 11.39 -1.76 11.21
C PRO A 70 11.57 -2.28 9.78
N LYS A 71 11.75 -3.58 9.60
CA LYS A 71 11.88 -4.19 8.27
C LYS A 71 10.86 -5.30 8.07
N PRO A 72 10.26 -5.40 6.89
CA PRO A 72 10.33 -4.44 5.77
C PRO A 72 9.66 -3.11 6.12
N LEU A 73 10.08 -2.05 5.45
CA LEU A 73 9.47 -0.74 5.63
C LEU A 73 8.07 -0.73 5.00
N ILE A 74 7.10 -0.19 5.72
CA ILE A 74 5.74 -0.03 5.18
C ILE A 74 5.58 1.41 4.73
N THR A 75 5.24 1.59 3.47
CA THR A 75 5.08 2.91 2.87
C THR A 75 3.67 3.05 2.31
N GLU A 76 3.00 4.12 2.68
CA GLU A 76 1.68 4.43 2.15
C GLU A 76 1.80 5.04 0.76
N ILE A 77 0.96 4.59 -0.17
CA ILE A 77 0.85 5.22 -1.48
C ILE A 77 -0.59 5.63 -1.74
N PRO A 78 -0.79 6.76 -2.44
CA PRO A 78 -2.15 7.19 -2.77
C PRO A 78 -2.84 6.18 -3.66
N ASP A 79 -4.12 5.93 -3.35
CA ASP A 79 -4.99 5.11 -4.16
C ASP A 79 -5.27 5.82 -5.49
N ARG A 80 -5.39 5.05 -6.58
CA ARG A 80 -5.77 5.61 -7.88
C ARG A 80 -7.17 6.23 -7.84
N HIS A 81 -8.03 5.76 -6.96
CA HIS A 81 -9.35 6.37 -6.77
C HIS A 81 -9.25 7.74 -6.11
N GLY A 82 -8.16 8.02 -5.42
CA GLY A 82 -7.88 9.34 -4.88
C GLY A 82 -7.31 10.30 -5.93
N HIS A 83 -7.06 9.80 -7.13
CA HIS A 83 -6.48 10.60 -8.21
C HIS A 83 -7.34 11.82 -8.56
N SER A 84 -8.65 11.66 -8.59
CA SER A 84 -9.56 12.79 -8.85
C SER A 84 -9.45 13.85 -7.77
N LYS A 85 -9.30 13.45 -6.52
CA LYS A 85 -9.11 14.38 -5.41
C LYS A 85 -7.79 15.12 -5.53
N ILE A 86 -6.75 14.44 -5.92
CA ILE A 86 -5.45 15.04 -6.16
C ILE A 86 -5.54 16.05 -7.31
N GLY A 87 -6.24 15.65 -8.38
CA GLY A 87 -6.50 16.54 -9.52
C GLY A 87 -7.27 17.78 -9.11
N GLU A 88 -8.30 17.62 -8.31
CA GLU A 88 -9.09 18.73 -7.79
C GLU A 88 -8.25 19.68 -6.95
N ALA A 89 -7.40 19.12 -6.08
CA ALA A 89 -6.54 19.93 -5.24
C ALA A 89 -5.55 20.72 -6.09
N ILE A 90 -4.98 20.11 -7.10
CA ILE A 90 -4.05 20.77 -8.03
C ILE A 90 -4.77 21.87 -8.80
N ASP A 91 -5.96 21.57 -9.30
CA ASP A 91 -6.77 22.56 -10.02
C ASP A 91 -7.10 23.76 -9.13
N GLY A 92 -7.37 23.49 -7.85
CA GLY A 92 -7.60 24.53 -6.87
C GLY A 92 -6.40 25.45 -6.67
N TYR A 93 -5.20 24.91 -6.75
CA TYR A 93 -3.99 25.70 -6.63
C TYR A 93 -3.69 26.49 -7.90
N VAL A 94 -4.04 25.94 -9.05
CA VAL A 94 -3.71 26.54 -10.34
C VAL A 94 -4.75 27.55 -10.78
N SER A 95 -5.97 27.33 -10.38
CA SER A 95 -7.06 28.23 -10.74
C SER A 95 -7.23 29.33 -9.70
#